data_906b30d968bf12b34f98cdeb8be9d323
#
_entry.id   906b30d968bf12b34f98cdeb8be9d323
#
_cell.length_a   1.000
_cell.length_b   1.000
_cell.length_c   1.000
_cell.angle_alpha   90.00
_cell.angle_beta   90.00
_cell.angle_gamma   90.00
#
_symmetry.space_group_name_H-M   'P 1'
#
loop_
_entity.id
_entity.type
_entity.pdbx_description
1 polymer ?
#
loop_
_entity_poly.entity_id
_entity_poly.type
_entity_poly.pdbx_seq_one_letter_code
_entity_poly.pdbx_strand_id
1 'polypeptide(L)'
;MTRTELLEFYAPRLESMNDLALILDRNGQVLFANSAAQELRKTPTGEFASRDISEQFQAETGPDGFSSLPASQPPVRDARLRVILPDGAGTRLVSWKYIGIPATDGAIILAWGTFRSTGPGQEMGFTVLPNGIIQAASPALCSICGYTRAELVGRPARQFYYTATARKRIVNQLKERSEVENGAVTLRCKDGSPLTLWYSAESIRGSDGKILSYSGFFQQRPFVFSSKLAAEFTRIVDALPDLAWVSGRDLRIVAANDAYLTAYGRKRDEVIGRSEYDFLKPEQARFPIEAALKVFEEKQELLHPAVPHLPNPQIWYRVIRRPIFDDDRQEVIGLLGIAQDISSKVMQENAFMDQLRTREGDVVVVTDDQGRILRRSAQTLNPSIYGRPQAFDAYTLDMRPVLDLLHTDDLPAVRQAMHLVLRERREQHLECRIRNQSGNYSTVLARLIFHDAIYGEPRMYVVVRDITEQIGLRKAPMVIERLKLASGTRTDRELASFLSVSAAAISNARKNERVPPDWIIDTGLRTGSSIDWIVSAVMPSTP
;
A
#
# COMPACT_ATOMS: atom_id res chain seq x y z
N MET A 1 -11.50 -44.90 41.79
CA MET A 1 -10.98 -45.62 40.61
C MET A 1 -9.47 -45.53 40.63
N THR A 2 -8.81 -46.63 40.39
CA THR A 2 -7.36 -46.69 40.16
C THR A 2 -6.99 -46.12 38.80
N ARG A 3 -5.71 -45.84 38.58
CA ARG A 3 -5.20 -45.37 37.27
C ARG A 3 -5.55 -46.36 36.16
N THR A 4 -5.48 -47.65 36.42
CA THR A 4 -5.80 -48.72 35.47
C THR A 4 -7.29 -48.68 35.09
N GLU A 5 -8.18 -48.56 36.05
CA GLU A 5 -9.63 -48.45 35.83
C GLU A 5 -9.99 -47.17 35.05
N LEU A 6 -9.31 -46.06 35.30
CA LEU A 6 -9.48 -44.81 34.53
C LEU A 6 -8.97 -44.98 33.10
N LEU A 7 -7.85 -45.65 32.91
CA LEU A 7 -7.31 -45.93 31.57
C LEU A 7 -8.28 -46.76 30.75
N GLU A 8 -8.79 -47.89 31.32
CA GLU A 8 -9.76 -48.74 30.65
C GLU A 8 -11.09 -48.02 30.34
N PHE A 9 -11.45 -47.05 31.14
CA PHE A 9 -12.67 -46.26 30.95
C PHE A 9 -12.52 -45.21 29.83
N TYR A 10 -11.38 -44.48 29.77
CA TYR A 10 -11.20 -43.36 28.85
C TYR A 10 -10.57 -43.74 27.51
N ALA A 11 -9.64 -44.71 27.44
CA ALA A 11 -8.93 -45.07 26.25
C ALA A 11 -9.86 -45.41 25.06
N PRO A 12 -10.93 -46.23 25.21
CA PRO A 12 -11.84 -46.54 24.10
C PRO A 12 -12.62 -45.32 23.59
N ARG A 13 -12.90 -44.35 24.50
CA ARG A 13 -13.60 -43.11 24.15
C ARG A 13 -12.71 -42.16 23.38
N LEU A 14 -11.46 -42.07 23.79
CA LEU A 14 -10.45 -41.25 23.13
C LEU A 14 -10.04 -41.85 21.78
N GLU A 15 -10.04 -43.19 21.64
CA GLU A 15 -9.73 -43.87 20.38
C GLU A 15 -10.71 -43.49 19.26
N SER A 16 -11.98 -43.25 19.60
CA SER A 16 -13.00 -42.84 18.63
C SER A 16 -12.94 -41.35 18.20
N MET A 17 -12.02 -40.57 18.77
CA MET A 17 -11.85 -39.15 18.42
C MET A 17 -11.04 -39.02 17.13
N ASN A 18 -11.47 -38.11 16.26
CA ASN A 18 -10.71 -37.71 15.07
C ASN A 18 -9.54 -36.78 15.38
N ASP A 19 -9.57 -36.16 16.58
CA ASP A 19 -8.51 -35.31 17.08
C ASP A 19 -7.43 -36.14 17.80
N LEU A 20 -6.23 -35.55 17.98
CA LEU A 20 -5.19 -36.19 18.77
C LEU A 20 -5.66 -36.38 20.20
N ALA A 21 -5.49 -37.56 20.78
CA ALA A 21 -5.83 -37.78 22.18
C ALA A 21 -4.74 -38.61 22.87
N LEU A 22 -4.37 -38.16 24.08
CA LEU A 22 -3.36 -38.79 24.92
C LEU A 22 -3.90 -38.94 26.33
N ILE A 23 -3.45 -40.01 27.00
CA ILE A 23 -3.51 -40.13 28.47
C ILE A 23 -2.08 -40.14 28.98
N LEU A 24 -1.79 -39.29 29.96
CA LEU A 24 -0.48 -39.13 30.54
C LEU A 24 -0.54 -39.42 32.04
N ASP A 25 0.57 -39.85 32.63
CA ASP A 25 0.75 -39.79 34.07
C ASP A 25 1.17 -38.40 34.51
N ARG A 26 1.28 -38.21 35.86
CA ARG A 26 1.70 -36.94 36.45
C ARG A 26 3.14 -36.51 36.10
N ASN A 27 3.95 -37.42 35.62
CA ASN A 27 5.35 -37.18 35.24
C ASN A 27 5.46 -36.87 33.73
N GLY A 28 4.32 -36.84 32.98
CA GLY A 28 4.32 -36.60 31.55
C GLY A 28 4.56 -37.86 30.73
N GLN A 29 4.59 -39.05 31.32
CA GLN A 29 4.75 -40.28 30.58
C GLN A 29 3.44 -40.64 29.86
N VAL A 30 3.51 -40.98 28.58
CA VAL A 30 2.35 -41.34 27.79
C VAL A 30 1.88 -42.75 28.17
N LEU A 31 0.64 -42.85 28.63
CA LEU A 31 -0.02 -44.12 28.99
C LEU A 31 -0.89 -44.64 27.83
N PHE A 32 -1.43 -43.74 27.03
CA PHE A 32 -2.26 -44.06 25.87
C PHE A 32 -2.17 -42.95 24.81
N ALA A 33 -2.20 -43.34 23.54
CA ALA A 33 -2.32 -42.44 22.40
C ALA A 33 -3.31 -43.05 21.41
N ASN A 34 -4.29 -42.26 20.96
CA ASN A 34 -5.26 -42.74 19.95
C ASN A 34 -4.61 -42.86 18.57
N SER A 35 -5.32 -43.52 17.64
CA SER A 35 -4.86 -43.77 16.27
C SER A 35 -4.43 -42.50 15.55
N ALA A 36 -5.13 -41.38 15.75
CA ALA A 36 -4.76 -40.09 15.16
C ALA A 36 -3.39 -39.57 15.66
N ALA A 37 -3.09 -39.73 16.95
CA ALA A 37 -1.80 -39.33 17.52
C ALA A 37 -0.66 -40.26 17.07
N GLN A 38 -0.95 -41.55 16.92
CA GLN A 38 0.01 -42.56 16.44
C GLN A 38 0.36 -42.35 14.96
N GLU A 39 -0.65 -42.12 14.13
CA GLU A 39 -0.49 -41.90 12.68
C GLU A 39 0.37 -40.65 12.39
N LEU A 40 0.22 -39.62 13.19
CA LEU A 40 1.02 -38.41 13.09
C LEU A 40 2.53 -38.68 13.18
N ARG A 41 2.94 -39.61 14.03
CA ARG A 41 4.36 -39.94 14.25
C ARG A 41 4.84 -41.18 13.50
N LYS A 42 3.95 -41.88 12.81
CA LYS A 42 4.25 -43.18 12.18
C LYS A 42 4.87 -44.20 13.16
N THR A 43 4.48 -44.14 14.45
CA THR A 43 5.06 -44.95 15.52
C THR A 43 3.97 -45.88 16.08
N PRO A 44 4.20 -47.22 16.14
CA PRO A 44 3.25 -48.15 16.71
C PRO A 44 2.97 -47.92 18.20
N THR A 45 1.80 -48.29 18.67
CA THR A 45 1.24 -48.06 20.02
C THR A 45 2.19 -48.43 21.16
N GLY A 46 2.95 -49.51 21.03
CA GLY A 46 3.85 -50.01 22.10
C GLY A 46 5.10 -49.17 22.32
N GLU A 47 5.59 -48.44 21.33
CA GLU A 47 6.73 -47.54 21.46
C GLU A 47 6.35 -46.13 21.92
N PHE A 48 5.09 -45.75 21.73
CA PHE A 48 4.57 -44.44 22.15
C PHE A 48 4.36 -44.40 23.67
N ALA A 49 3.95 -45.51 24.26
CA ALA A 49 3.56 -45.63 25.69
C ALA A 49 4.73 -45.69 26.68
N SER A 50 5.98 -45.59 26.25
CA SER A 50 7.14 -45.67 27.15
C SER A 50 8.04 -44.42 27.15
N ARG A 51 7.68 -43.38 26.39
CA ARG A 51 8.51 -42.18 26.25
C ARG A 51 7.93 -40.98 26.98
N ASP A 52 8.83 -40.14 27.49
CA ASP A 52 8.46 -38.85 28.06
C ASP A 52 7.89 -37.94 26.98
N ILE A 53 6.79 -37.27 27.28
CA ILE A 53 6.12 -36.35 26.34
C ILE A 53 7.04 -35.18 25.97
N SER A 54 7.96 -34.79 26.82
CA SER A 54 8.93 -33.72 26.58
C SER A 54 9.92 -34.05 25.44
N GLU A 55 10.18 -35.33 25.17
CA GLU A 55 11.00 -35.76 24.02
C GLU A 55 10.24 -35.65 22.70
N GLN A 56 8.93 -35.58 22.75
CA GLN A 56 8.05 -35.64 21.60
C GLN A 56 7.41 -34.31 21.26
N PHE A 57 7.32 -33.43 22.26
CA PHE A 57 6.66 -32.14 22.13
C PHE A 57 7.54 -31.03 22.72
N GLN A 58 7.81 -30.01 21.94
CA GLN A 58 8.48 -28.81 22.43
C GLN A 58 7.44 -27.84 22.97
N ALA A 59 7.53 -27.49 24.26
CA ALA A 59 6.72 -26.44 24.84
C ALA A 59 7.15 -25.06 24.31
N GLU A 60 6.20 -24.21 23.94
CA GLU A 60 6.48 -22.84 23.50
C GLU A 60 6.83 -21.91 24.65
N THR A 61 6.46 -22.26 25.88
CA THR A 61 6.62 -21.42 27.06
C THR A 61 7.33 -22.19 28.17
N GLY A 62 8.65 -22.03 28.26
CA GLY A 62 9.47 -22.48 29.37
C GLY A 62 9.78 -23.98 29.44
N PRO A 63 10.77 -24.36 30.30
CA PRO A 63 11.19 -25.76 30.41
C PRO A 63 10.18 -26.67 31.13
N ASP A 64 9.06 -26.13 31.62
CA ASP A 64 8.15 -26.83 32.54
C ASP A 64 6.93 -27.49 31.87
N GLY A 65 6.87 -27.60 30.56
CA GLY A 65 5.90 -28.36 29.78
C GLY A 65 4.74 -29.00 30.58
N PHE A 66 4.42 -30.25 30.33
CA PHE A 66 3.43 -31.01 31.09
C PHE A 66 3.90 -31.44 32.50
N SER A 67 5.18 -31.30 32.83
CA SER A 67 5.76 -31.77 34.09
C SER A 67 5.41 -30.93 35.32
N SER A 68 4.85 -29.74 35.17
CA SER A 68 4.42 -28.87 36.29
C SER A 68 2.90 -28.83 36.50
N LEU A 69 2.15 -29.77 35.95
CA LEU A 69 0.68 -29.75 36.03
C LEU A 69 0.21 -30.18 37.46
N PRO A 70 -0.52 -29.32 38.17
CA PRO A 70 -1.06 -29.70 39.48
C PRO A 70 -2.13 -30.78 39.29
N ALA A 71 -1.96 -31.87 39.99
CA ALA A 71 -2.81 -33.06 39.95
C ALA A 71 -4.20 -32.89 40.60
N SER A 72 -4.59 -31.68 40.99
CA SER A 72 -5.82 -31.46 41.75
C SER A 72 -6.64 -30.30 41.19
N GLN A 73 -7.81 -30.63 40.72
CA GLN A 73 -9.00 -29.84 40.42
C GLN A 73 -9.18 -29.28 38.99
N PRO A 74 -10.42 -29.40 38.40
CA PRO A 74 -10.75 -28.71 37.14
C PRO A 74 -10.79 -27.20 37.33
N PRO A 75 -10.34 -26.45 36.34
CA PRO A 75 -10.93 -26.41 35.00
C PRO A 75 -10.01 -26.98 33.93
N VAL A 76 -10.62 -27.33 32.77
CA VAL A 76 -9.90 -27.64 31.54
C VAL A 76 -8.93 -26.49 31.25
N ARG A 77 -7.66 -26.82 31.09
CA ARG A 77 -6.62 -25.83 30.75
C ARG A 77 -6.21 -25.98 29.30
N ASP A 78 -5.84 -24.87 28.71
CA ASP A 78 -5.32 -24.81 27.34
C ASP A 78 -3.77 -24.76 27.38
N ALA A 79 -3.14 -25.60 26.57
CA ALA A 79 -1.71 -25.55 26.31
C ALA A 79 -1.44 -25.57 24.82
N ARG A 80 -0.39 -24.89 24.39
CA ARG A 80 0.06 -24.92 22.99
C ARG A 80 1.41 -25.60 22.94
N LEU A 81 1.47 -26.67 22.18
CA LEU A 81 2.69 -27.48 22.06
C LEU A 81 2.99 -27.71 20.60
N ARG A 82 4.26 -27.66 20.26
CA ARG A 82 4.75 -28.06 18.95
C ARG A 82 5.04 -29.55 18.94
N VAL A 83 4.41 -30.26 18.03
CA VAL A 83 4.74 -31.66 17.77
C VAL A 83 5.92 -31.73 16.81
N ILE A 84 6.98 -32.40 17.20
CA ILE A 84 8.14 -32.67 16.34
C ILE A 84 7.75 -33.81 15.38
N LEU A 85 7.75 -33.53 14.08
CA LEU A 85 7.47 -34.57 13.09
C LEU A 85 8.69 -35.47 12.89
N PRO A 86 8.48 -36.78 12.65
CA PRO A 86 9.58 -37.71 12.35
C PRO A 86 10.32 -37.26 11.08
N ASP A 87 11.59 -37.66 10.97
CA ASP A 87 12.44 -37.46 9.81
C ASP A 87 12.85 -36.01 9.50
N GLY A 88 12.81 -35.11 10.50
CA GLY A 88 13.19 -33.71 10.29
C GLY A 88 12.20 -32.91 9.43
N ALA A 89 10.98 -33.39 9.24
CA ALA A 89 9.94 -32.75 8.45
C ALA A 89 9.39 -31.45 9.08
N GLY A 90 9.90 -31.05 10.26
CA GLY A 90 9.52 -29.81 10.93
C GLY A 90 8.70 -30.03 12.20
N THR A 91 8.03 -28.98 12.65
CA THR A 91 7.16 -29.02 13.83
C THR A 91 5.74 -28.57 13.44
N ARG A 92 4.73 -29.16 14.05
CA ARG A 92 3.32 -28.74 13.94
C ARG A 92 2.82 -28.15 15.25
N LEU A 93 2.10 -27.05 15.19
CA LEU A 93 1.43 -26.47 16.34
C LEU A 93 0.11 -27.20 16.60
N VAL A 94 -0.07 -27.68 17.81
CA VAL A 94 -1.29 -28.32 18.29
C VAL A 94 -1.82 -27.55 19.48
N SER A 95 -3.06 -27.11 19.41
CA SER A 95 -3.75 -26.58 20.59
C SER A 95 -4.27 -27.75 21.42
N TRP A 96 -3.72 -27.91 22.59
CA TRP A 96 -4.10 -28.98 23.53
C TRP A 96 -5.01 -28.44 24.60
N LYS A 97 -6.05 -29.22 24.89
CA LYS A 97 -6.83 -29.08 26.13
C LYS A 97 -6.52 -30.25 27.00
N TYR A 98 -6.40 -30.03 28.30
CA TYR A 98 -6.13 -31.10 29.24
C TYR A 98 -6.89 -30.91 30.55
N ILE A 99 -7.15 -32.03 31.20
CA ILE A 99 -7.80 -32.12 32.49
C ILE A 99 -7.10 -33.17 33.33
N GLY A 100 -6.76 -32.82 34.56
CA GLY A 100 -6.25 -33.78 35.53
C GLY A 100 -7.40 -34.55 36.20
N ILE A 101 -7.34 -35.88 36.23
CA ILE A 101 -8.31 -36.74 36.88
C ILE A 101 -7.62 -37.45 38.03
N PRO A 102 -8.04 -37.22 39.30
CA PRO A 102 -7.48 -37.90 40.44
C PRO A 102 -7.81 -39.37 40.45
N ALA A 103 -6.82 -40.21 40.79
CA ALA A 103 -6.97 -41.63 41.01
C ALA A 103 -6.52 -41.99 42.40
N THR A 104 -6.93 -43.15 42.92
CA THR A 104 -6.55 -43.62 44.28
C THR A 104 -5.05 -43.95 44.42
N ASP A 105 -4.41 -44.26 43.30
CA ASP A 105 -2.97 -44.59 43.18
C ASP A 105 -2.18 -43.53 42.38
N GLY A 106 -2.72 -42.31 42.29
CA GLY A 106 -2.09 -41.20 41.61
C GLY A 106 -3.09 -40.31 40.89
N ALA A 107 -2.68 -39.76 39.74
CA ALA A 107 -3.57 -38.99 38.83
C ALA A 107 -3.22 -39.31 37.41
N ILE A 108 -4.21 -39.22 36.50
CA ILE A 108 -4.00 -39.22 35.07
C ILE A 108 -4.36 -37.84 34.49
N ILE A 109 -3.75 -37.51 33.38
CA ILE A 109 -4.04 -36.30 32.61
C ILE A 109 -4.61 -36.75 31.29
N LEU A 110 -5.85 -36.36 31.03
CA LEU A 110 -6.43 -36.50 29.68
C LEU A 110 -6.06 -35.25 28.90
N ALA A 111 -5.41 -35.44 27.78
CA ALA A 111 -5.07 -34.37 26.84
C ALA A 111 -5.63 -34.68 25.47
N TRP A 112 -6.32 -33.71 24.87
CA TRP A 112 -6.76 -33.81 23.50
C TRP A 112 -6.34 -32.56 22.73
N GLY A 113 -5.74 -32.78 21.57
CA GLY A 113 -5.17 -31.75 20.74
C GLY A 113 -5.92 -31.65 19.42
N THR A 114 -6.44 -30.50 19.13
CA THR A 114 -6.96 -30.18 17.82
C THR A 114 -5.83 -29.69 16.93
N PHE A 115 -5.60 -30.40 15.83
CA PHE A 115 -4.89 -29.77 14.74
C PHE A 115 -5.73 -28.62 14.24
N ARG A 116 -5.17 -27.46 14.13
CA ARG A 116 -5.74 -26.47 13.22
C ARG A 116 -5.48 -27.01 11.80
N SER A 117 -6.47 -27.77 11.34
CA SER A 117 -6.39 -28.64 10.18
C SER A 117 -6.04 -27.89 8.91
N THR A 118 -4.90 -28.23 8.36
CA THR A 118 -4.75 -28.37 6.91
C THR A 118 -4.32 -29.82 6.67
N GLY A 119 -4.95 -30.51 5.71
CA GLY A 119 -4.66 -31.90 5.41
C GLY A 119 -3.16 -32.19 5.20
N PRO A 120 -2.72 -33.42 5.39
CA PRO A 120 -1.30 -33.78 5.31
C PRO A 120 -0.72 -33.36 3.95
N GLY A 121 0.28 -32.48 3.97
CA GLY A 121 1.05 -32.08 2.78
C GLY A 121 0.79 -30.67 2.24
N GLN A 122 -0.15 -29.88 2.76
CA GLN A 122 -0.53 -28.57 2.19
C GLN A 122 -0.34 -27.35 3.11
N GLU A 123 0.39 -27.46 4.20
CA GLU A 123 0.62 -26.30 5.06
C GLU A 123 1.55 -25.28 4.39
N MET A 124 1.00 -24.12 4.08
CA MET A 124 1.76 -22.98 3.54
C MET A 124 2.42 -22.19 4.68
N GLY A 125 3.34 -22.82 5.42
CA GLY A 125 4.01 -22.24 6.58
C GLY A 125 5.10 -21.24 6.20
N PHE A 126 5.33 -20.27 7.07
CA PHE A 126 6.39 -19.27 6.92
C PHE A 126 6.96 -18.86 8.28
N THR A 127 8.21 -18.40 8.28
CA THR A 127 8.84 -17.76 9.43
C THR A 127 9.63 -16.54 8.97
N VAL A 128 9.46 -15.41 9.67
CA VAL A 128 10.10 -14.13 9.33
C VAL A 128 10.79 -13.57 10.56
N LEU A 129 12.05 -13.16 10.43
CA LEU A 129 12.82 -12.51 11.49
C LEU A 129 12.29 -11.09 11.81
N PRO A 130 12.58 -10.51 12.99
CA PRO A 130 12.15 -9.16 13.34
C PRO A 130 12.61 -8.07 12.36
N ASN A 131 13.78 -8.26 11.75
CA ASN A 131 14.29 -7.37 10.68
C ASN A 131 13.56 -7.51 9.34
N GLY A 132 12.60 -8.43 9.26
CA GLY A 132 11.77 -8.65 8.09
C GLY A 132 12.31 -9.62 7.05
N ILE A 133 13.38 -10.33 7.34
CA ILE A 133 13.96 -11.34 6.44
C ILE A 133 13.22 -12.67 6.61
N ILE A 134 12.84 -13.32 5.53
CA ILE A 134 12.22 -14.64 5.54
C ILE A 134 13.28 -15.67 5.95
N GLN A 135 13.04 -16.36 7.05
CA GLN A 135 13.90 -17.42 7.56
C GLN A 135 13.51 -18.79 7.00
N ALA A 136 12.21 -19.02 6.87
CA ALA A 136 11.68 -20.28 6.35
C ALA A 136 10.40 -20.07 5.55
N ALA A 137 10.22 -20.90 4.52
CA ALA A 137 8.99 -21.01 3.74
C ALA A 137 8.80 -22.49 3.38
N SER A 138 7.55 -22.96 3.52
CA SER A 138 7.19 -24.35 3.19
C SER A 138 7.20 -24.59 1.67
N PRO A 139 7.38 -25.82 1.21
CA PRO A 139 7.27 -26.14 -0.21
C PRO A 139 5.91 -25.78 -0.81
N ALA A 140 4.82 -25.97 -0.04
CA ALA A 140 3.47 -25.62 -0.48
C ALA A 140 3.30 -24.11 -0.72
N LEU A 141 3.84 -23.24 0.17
CA LEU A 141 3.83 -21.80 -0.04
C LEU A 141 4.66 -21.41 -1.27
N CYS A 142 5.84 -22.01 -1.43
CA CYS A 142 6.68 -21.77 -2.59
C CYS A 142 5.94 -22.11 -3.90
N SER A 143 5.33 -23.30 -3.94
CA SER A 143 4.61 -23.81 -5.12
C SER A 143 3.44 -22.90 -5.52
N ILE A 144 2.58 -22.51 -4.57
CA ILE A 144 1.41 -21.72 -4.88
C ILE A 144 1.74 -20.29 -5.33
N CYS A 145 2.84 -19.71 -4.80
CA CYS A 145 3.31 -18.39 -5.20
C CYS A 145 4.26 -18.41 -6.41
N GLY A 146 4.63 -19.61 -6.91
CA GLY A 146 5.53 -19.78 -8.06
C GLY A 146 7.00 -19.49 -7.79
N TYR A 147 7.41 -19.32 -6.52
CA TYR A 147 8.80 -19.09 -6.13
C TYR A 147 9.50 -20.39 -5.73
N THR A 148 10.79 -20.46 -5.94
CA THR A 148 11.62 -21.45 -5.28
C THR A 148 11.94 -21.03 -3.84
N ARG A 149 12.28 -22.01 -2.98
CA ARG A 149 12.69 -21.70 -1.60
C ARG A 149 13.91 -20.76 -1.55
N ALA A 150 14.85 -20.93 -2.46
CA ALA A 150 16.05 -20.08 -2.54
C ALA A 150 15.73 -18.62 -2.94
N GLU A 151 14.66 -18.40 -3.67
CA GLU A 151 14.19 -17.06 -4.04
C GLU A 151 13.44 -16.36 -2.88
N LEU A 152 12.89 -17.11 -1.93
CA LEU A 152 12.15 -16.57 -0.78
C LEU A 152 13.04 -16.41 0.45
N VAL A 153 13.76 -17.46 0.87
CA VAL A 153 14.57 -17.47 2.10
C VAL A 153 15.74 -16.50 1.97
N GLY A 154 16.00 -15.72 3.01
CA GLY A 154 17.03 -14.69 3.03
C GLY A 154 16.60 -13.37 2.38
N ARG A 155 15.39 -13.28 1.81
CA ARG A 155 14.89 -12.06 1.17
C ARG A 155 13.95 -11.29 2.11
N PRO A 156 13.83 -9.96 1.91
CA PRO A 156 12.89 -9.15 2.67
C PRO A 156 11.44 -9.53 2.36
N ALA A 157 10.68 -9.95 3.35
CA ALA A 157 9.28 -10.36 3.21
C ALA A 157 8.39 -9.28 2.55
N ARG A 158 8.72 -8.00 2.71
CA ARG A 158 7.97 -6.89 2.09
C ARG A 158 7.82 -6.99 0.57
N GLN A 159 8.71 -7.69 -0.11
CA GLN A 159 8.68 -7.86 -1.57
C GLN A 159 7.56 -8.80 -2.03
N PHE A 160 7.10 -9.68 -1.14
CA PHE A 160 6.09 -10.69 -1.42
C PHE A 160 4.68 -10.28 -0.99
N TYR A 161 4.52 -9.12 -0.35
CA TYR A 161 3.21 -8.53 -0.11
C TYR A 161 2.81 -7.68 -1.32
N TYR A 162 1.54 -7.75 -1.71
CA TYR A 162 1.06 -6.96 -2.82
C TYR A 162 1.07 -5.46 -2.48
N THR A 163 0.71 -5.12 -1.23
CA THR A 163 0.80 -3.75 -0.68
C THR A 163 1.80 -3.68 0.49
N ALA A 164 2.55 -2.59 0.58
CA ALA A 164 3.49 -2.37 1.69
C ALA A 164 2.76 -2.16 3.03
N THR A 165 1.54 -1.64 2.99
CA THR A 165 0.66 -1.38 4.14
C THR A 165 0.19 -2.66 4.80
N ALA A 166 -0.13 -3.71 4.03
CA ALA A 166 -0.57 -5.00 4.55
C ALA A 166 0.43 -5.59 5.54
N ARG A 167 1.71 -5.63 5.17
CA ARG A 167 2.75 -6.13 6.06
C ARG A 167 2.89 -5.30 7.35
N LYS A 168 2.89 -3.97 7.22
CA LYS A 168 3.01 -3.07 8.38
C LYS A 168 1.88 -3.31 9.38
N ARG A 169 0.64 -3.47 8.89
CA ARG A 169 -0.54 -3.77 9.70
C ARG A 169 -0.37 -5.10 10.46
N ILE A 170 0.01 -6.18 9.76
CA ILE A 170 0.20 -7.51 10.36
C ILE A 170 1.26 -7.47 11.46
N VAL A 171 2.42 -6.87 11.19
CA VAL A 171 3.51 -6.77 12.18
C VAL A 171 3.09 -5.95 13.40
N ASN A 172 2.34 -4.86 13.22
CA ASN A 172 1.84 -4.06 14.34
C ASN A 172 0.84 -4.86 15.19
N GLN A 173 -0.10 -5.57 14.55
CA GLN A 173 -1.04 -6.44 15.27
C GLN A 173 -0.32 -7.53 16.08
N LEU A 174 0.71 -8.17 15.50
CA LEU A 174 1.51 -9.19 16.18
C LEU A 174 2.38 -8.63 17.33
N LYS A 175 2.77 -7.37 17.27
CA LYS A 175 3.45 -6.71 18.38
C LYS A 175 2.52 -6.44 19.56
N GLU A 176 1.27 -6.04 19.26
CA GLU A 176 0.27 -5.67 20.26
C GLU A 176 -0.43 -6.89 20.87
N ARG A 177 -0.83 -7.85 20.04
CA ARG A 177 -1.70 -8.97 20.44
C ARG A 177 -0.97 -10.31 20.56
N SER A 178 0.30 -10.36 20.14
CA SER A 178 1.13 -11.58 20.03
C SER A 178 0.63 -12.61 19.01
N GLU A 179 -0.62 -12.57 18.62
CA GLU A 179 -1.25 -13.51 17.70
C GLU A 179 -2.31 -12.84 16.84
N VAL A 180 -2.44 -13.31 15.61
CA VAL A 180 -3.51 -12.93 14.65
C VAL A 180 -4.08 -14.20 14.05
N GLU A 181 -5.39 -14.37 14.16
CA GLU A 181 -6.11 -15.49 13.57
C GLU A 181 -7.03 -15.02 12.45
N ASN A 182 -7.14 -15.86 11.42
CA ASN A 182 -8.08 -15.64 10.31
C ASN A 182 -7.95 -14.26 9.63
N GLY A 183 -6.75 -13.69 9.62
CA GLY A 183 -6.48 -12.50 8.85
C GLY A 183 -6.44 -12.79 7.35
N ALA A 184 -6.85 -11.85 6.52
CA ALA A 184 -6.68 -11.96 5.07
C ALA A 184 -5.55 -11.07 4.57
N VAL A 185 -4.76 -11.59 3.63
CA VAL A 185 -3.65 -10.86 3.01
C VAL A 185 -3.49 -11.25 1.55
N THR A 186 -3.13 -10.30 0.71
CA THR A 186 -2.81 -10.56 -0.69
C THR A 186 -1.29 -10.54 -0.88
N LEU A 187 -0.78 -11.66 -1.34
CA LEU A 187 0.61 -11.85 -1.71
C LEU A 187 0.79 -11.57 -3.20
N ARG A 188 2.02 -11.27 -3.59
CA ARG A 188 2.45 -11.12 -4.98
C ARG A 188 3.17 -12.39 -5.41
N CYS A 189 2.59 -13.10 -6.36
CA CYS A 189 3.22 -14.27 -6.98
C CYS A 189 4.43 -13.87 -7.85
N LYS A 190 5.22 -14.82 -8.27
CA LYS A 190 6.42 -14.62 -9.09
C LYS A 190 6.09 -14.00 -10.46
N ASP A 191 4.95 -14.35 -11.04
CA ASP A 191 4.44 -13.79 -12.28
C ASP A 191 3.79 -12.40 -12.12
N GLY A 192 3.78 -11.86 -10.87
CA GLY A 192 3.18 -10.60 -10.52
C GLY A 192 1.70 -10.68 -10.16
N SER A 193 1.05 -11.84 -10.31
CA SER A 193 -0.37 -12.02 -9.99
C SER A 193 -0.66 -11.85 -8.50
N PRO A 194 -1.84 -11.33 -8.13
CA PRO A 194 -2.28 -11.26 -6.75
C PRO A 194 -2.83 -12.61 -6.29
N LEU A 195 -2.42 -13.04 -5.11
CA LEU A 195 -2.94 -14.24 -4.44
C LEU A 195 -3.43 -13.87 -3.05
N THR A 196 -4.74 -13.88 -2.84
CA THR A 196 -5.33 -13.64 -1.53
C THR A 196 -5.43 -14.92 -0.74
N LEU A 197 -4.82 -14.92 0.43
CA LEU A 197 -4.78 -16.04 1.37
C LEU A 197 -5.26 -15.61 2.74
N TRP A 198 -5.85 -16.54 3.48
CA TRP A 198 -6.06 -16.40 4.90
C TRP A 198 -4.79 -16.76 5.64
N TYR A 199 -4.47 -16.04 6.73
CA TYR A 199 -3.30 -16.34 7.53
C TYR A 199 -3.65 -16.38 9.01
N SER A 200 -2.93 -17.24 9.72
CA SER A 200 -2.79 -17.18 11.18
C SER A 200 -1.31 -17.08 11.49
N ALA A 201 -0.94 -16.15 12.37
CA ALA A 201 0.45 -15.88 12.69
C ALA A 201 0.60 -15.46 14.16
N GLU A 202 1.78 -15.68 14.69
CA GLU A 202 2.15 -15.35 16.06
C GLU A 202 3.54 -14.71 16.13
N SER A 203 3.79 -13.95 17.21
CA SER A 203 5.13 -13.48 17.54
C SER A 203 5.77 -14.42 18.54
N ILE A 204 6.89 -15.05 18.17
CA ILE A 204 7.69 -15.89 19.05
C ILE A 204 8.63 -15.00 19.85
N ARG A 205 8.56 -15.07 21.18
CA ARG A 205 9.35 -14.24 22.09
C ARG A 205 10.34 -15.08 22.87
N GLY A 206 11.50 -14.51 23.15
CA GLY A 206 12.49 -15.08 24.07
C GLY A 206 12.11 -14.89 25.54
N SER A 207 12.87 -15.48 26.44
CA SER A 207 12.71 -15.33 27.89
C SER A 207 12.86 -13.89 28.39
N ASP A 208 13.53 -13.03 27.59
CA ASP A 208 13.69 -11.59 27.85
C ASP A 208 12.52 -10.74 27.29
N GLY A 209 11.47 -11.38 26.77
CA GLY A 209 10.30 -10.74 26.20
C GLY A 209 10.51 -10.17 24.77
N LYS A 210 11.73 -10.21 24.24
CA LYS A 210 12.02 -9.73 22.87
C LYS A 210 11.48 -10.69 21.83
N ILE A 211 10.97 -10.13 20.72
CA ILE A 211 10.48 -10.93 19.60
C ILE A 211 11.69 -11.54 18.87
N LEU A 212 11.72 -12.86 18.79
CA LEU A 212 12.74 -13.62 18.07
C LEU A 212 12.36 -13.84 16.60
N SER A 213 11.09 -14.11 16.33
CA SER A 213 10.55 -14.29 15.00
C SER A 213 9.03 -14.12 14.96
N TYR A 214 8.50 -14.00 13.76
CA TYR A 214 7.08 -14.14 13.45
C TYR A 214 6.89 -15.42 12.69
N SER A 215 6.00 -16.27 13.12
CA SER A 215 5.71 -17.56 12.49
C SER A 215 4.23 -17.71 12.22
N GLY A 216 3.89 -18.49 11.23
CA GLY A 216 2.49 -18.72 10.91
C GLY A 216 2.29 -19.56 9.65
N PHE A 217 1.05 -19.63 9.22
CA PHE A 217 0.67 -20.36 8.03
C PHE A 217 -0.42 -19.62 7.27
N PHE A 218 -0.46 -19.86 5.97
CA PHE A 218 -1.50 -19.41 5.07
C PHE A 218 -2.46 -20.56 4.75
N GLN A 219 -3.69 -20.20 4.44
CA GLN A 219 -4.73 -21.11 3.98
C GLN A 219 -5.42 -20.53 2.75
N GLN A 220 -5.59 -21.35 1.75
CA GLN A 220 -6.45 -21.03 0.62
C GLN A 220 -7.89 -21.42 0.95
N ARG A 221 -8.70 -20.42 1.21
CA ARG A 221 -10.15 -20.60 1.40
C ARG A 221 -10.85 -19.86 0.27
N PRO A 222 -11.73 -20.52 -0.49
CA PRO A 222 -12.50 -19.82 -1.51
C PRO A 222 -13.44 -18.80 -0.83
N PHE A 223 -13.42 -17.56 -1.35
CA PHE A 223 -14.44 -16.58 -1.04
C PHE A 223 -15.70 -16.91 -1.87
N VAL A 224 -16.54 -17.76 -1.36
CA VAL A 224 -17.77 -18.14 -2.07
C VAL A 224 -18.93 -17.38 -1.45
N PHE A 225 -19.43 -16.38 -2.17
CA PHE A 225 -20.79 -15.90 -1.91
C PHE A 225 -21.78 -17.04 -2.22
N SER A 226 -22.81 -17.18 -1.39
CA SER A 226 -23.85 -18.14 -1.71
C SER A 226 -24.44 -17.83 -3.10
N SER A 227 -24.87 -18.84 -3.83
CA SER A 227 -25.48 -18.66 -5.15
C SER A 227 -26.68 -17.70 -5.11
N LYS A 228 -27.43 -17.68 -4.02
CA LYS A 228 -28.51 -16.73 -3.78
C LYS A 228 -28.01 -15.30 -3.71
N LEU A 229 -26.97 -15.03 -2.92
CA LEU A 229 -26.40 -13.69 -2.76
C LEU A 229 -25.73 -13.20 -4.06
N ALA A 230 -25.06 -14.08 -4.78
CA ALA A 230 -24.48 -13.75 -6.09
C ALA A 230 -25.58 -13.37 -7.12
N ALA A 231 -26.70 -14.06 -7.12
CA ALA A 231 -27.84 -13.73 -7.97
C ALA A 231 -28.51 -12.40 -7.57
N GLU A 232 -28.55 -12.07 -6.28
CA GLU A 232 -29.03 -10.77 -5.80
C GLU A 232 -28.10 -9.64 -6.23
N PHE A 233 -26.79 -9.80 -6.09
CA PHE A 233 -25.81 -8.82 -6.60
C PHE A 233 -25.97 -8.63 -8.11
N THR A 234 -26.12 -9.69 -8.88
CA THR A 234 -26.33 -9.59 -10.33
C THR A 234 -27.56 -8.73 -10.65
N ARG A 235 -28.70 -8.96 -9.98
CA ARG A 235 -29.89 -8.14 -10.17
C ARG A 235 -29.70 -6.67 -9.82
N ILE A 236 -28.94 -6.40 -8.75
CA ILE A 236 -28.64 -5.03 -8.33
C ILE A 236 -27.76 -4.32 -9.37
N VAL A 237 -26.66 -4.93 -9.80
CA VAL A 237 -25.76 -4.28 -10.75
C VAL A 237 -26.38 -4.15 -12.14
N ASP A 238 -27.20 -5.12 -12.58
CA ASP A 238 -27.91 -5.07 -13.87
C ASP A 238 -28.97 -3.93 -13.93
N ALA A 239 -29.45 -3.46 -12.76
CA ALA A 239 -30.34 -2.31 -12.67
C ALA A 239 -29.63 -0.95 -12.79
N LEU A 240 -28.30 -0.92 -12.71
CA LEU A 240 -27.53 0.31 -12.78
C LEU A 240 -27.16 0.66 -14.23
N PRO A 241 -27.33 1.93 -14.65
CA PRO A 241 -27.00 2.36 -16.02
C PRO A 241 -25.49 2.50 -16.24
N ASP A 242 -24.75 2.82 -15.20
CA ASP A 242 -23.29 2.95 -15.24
C ASP A 242 -22.62 1.58 -15.17
N LEU A 243 -21.32 1.51 -15.47
CA LEU A 243 -20.54 0.28 -15.26
C LEU A 243 -20.62 -0.11 -13.79
N ALA A 244 -21.06 -1.33 -13.50
CA ALA A 244 -21.17 -1.82 -12.13
C ALA A 244 -20.71 -3.26 -12.01
N TRP A 245 -19.98 -3.55 -10.93
CA TRP A 245 -19.51 -4.89 -10.62
C TRP A 245 -19.43 -5.11 -9.11
N VAL A 246 -19.47 -6.37 -8.73
CA VAL A 246 -19.18 -6.83 -7.36
C VAL A 246 -18.01 -7.80 -7.44
N SER A 247 -17.01 -7.62 -6.59
CA SER A 247 -15.91 -8.59 -6.43
C SER A 247 -15.81 -9.07 -4.99
N GLY A 248 -15.39 -10.33 -4.83
CA GLY A 248 -15.06 -10.90 -3.54
C GLY A 248 -13.73 -10.37 -3.00
N ARG A 249 -13.42 -10.73 -1.76
CA ARG A 249 -12.14 -10.35 -1.13
C ARG A 249 -10.93 -11.01 -1.82
N ASP A 250 -11.15 -12.08 -2.56
CA ASP A 250 -10.16 -12.73 -3.42
C ASP A 250 -9.96 -12.02 -4.76
N LEU A 251 -10.57 -10.85 -4.94
CA LEU A 251 -10.54 -10.03 -6.15
C LEU A 251 -11.27 -10.63 -7.35
N ARG A 252 -11.99 -11.76 -7.17
CA ARG A 252 -12.77 -12.36 -8.26
C ARG A 252 -14.11 -11.66 -8.40
N ILE A 253 -14.49 -11.40 -9.65
CA ILE A 253 -15.75 -10.74 -9.99
C ILE A 253 -16.90 -11.74 -9.79
N VAL A 254 -17.87 -11.36 -8.97
CA VAL A 254 -19.05 -12.16 -8.62
C VAL A 254 -20.25 -11.76 -9.48
N ALA A 255 -20.37 -10.46 -9.76
CA ALA A 255 -21.41 -9.90 -10.60
C ALA A 255 -20.85 -8.73 -11.42
N ALA A 256 -21.31 -8.59 -12.65
CA ALA A 256 -20.99 -7.44 -13.53
C ALA A 256 -22.16 -7.23 -14.50
N ASN A 257 -22.54 -5.96 -14.71
CA ASN A 257 -23.62 -5.63 -15.65
C ASN A 257 -23.12 -5.56 -17.11
N ASP A 258 -24.05 -5.44 -18.05
CA ASP A 258 -23.72 -5.41 -19.47
C ASP A 258 -22.87 -4.19 -19.87
N ALA A 259 -23.02 -3.06 -19.16
CA ALA A 259 -22.17 -1.89 -19.37
C ALA A 259 -20.69 -2.21 -19.06
N TYR A 260 -20.42 -2.90 -17.95
CA TYR A 260 -19.08 -3.38 -17.61
C TYR A 260 -18.54 -4.34 -18.67
N LEU A 261 -19.32 -5.36 -19.05
CA LEU A 261 -18.93 -6.36 -20.03
C LEU A 261 -18.59 -5.72 -21.39
N THR A 262 -19.43 -4.77 -21.83
CA THR A 262 -19.23 -4.03 -23.08
C THR A 262 -17.97 -3.18 -23.06
N ALA A 263 -17.71 -2.47 -21.95
CA ALA A 263 -16.52 -1.62 -21.83
C ALA A 263 -15.22 -2.42 -21.94
N TYR A 264 -15.20 -3.63 -21.41
CA TYR A 264 -14.03 -4.52 -21.50
C TYR A 264 -14.04 -5.45 -22.72
N GLY A 265 -15.11 -5.43 -23.56
CA GLY A 265 -15.26 -6.30 -24.73
C GLY A 265 -15.27 -7.78 -24.37
N ARG A 266 -15.91 -8.14 -23.25
CA ARG A 266 -15.92 -9.49 -22.71
C ARG A 266 -17.34 -10.05 -22.53
N LYS A 267 -17.46 -11.35 -22.58
CA LYS A 267 -18.69 -12.05 -22.21
C LYS A 267 -18.74 -12.31 -20.71
N ARG A 268 -19.94 -12.53 -20.18
CA ARG A 268 -20.17 -12.76 -18.74
C ARG A 268 -19.39 -13.97 -18.20
N ASP A 269 -19.33 -15.05 -18.95
CA ASP A 269 -18.59 -16.28 -18.63
C ASP A 269 -17.06 -16.10 -18.65
N GLU A 270 -16.56 -15.08 -19.35
CA GLU A 270 -15.14 -14.73 -19.37
C GLU A 270 -14.74 -13.84 -18.18
N VAL A 271 -15.70 -13.27 -17.45
CA VAL A 271 -15.48 -12.30 -16.38
C VAL A 271 -15.84 -12.86 -15.01
N ILE A 272 -17.02 -13.50 -14.89
CA ILE A 272 -17.49 -14.03 -13.59
C ILE A 272 -16.58 -15.15 -13.10
N GLY A 273 -16.18 -15.06 -11.82
CA GLY A 273 -15.23 -15.98 -11.19
C GLY A 273 -13.76 -15.70 -11.48
N ARG A 274 -13.47 -14.67 -12.29
CA ARG A 274 -12.10 -14.24 -12.64
C ARG A 274 -11.78 -12.90 -12.01
N SER A 275 -10.49 -12.62 -11.82
CA SER A 275 -10.01 -11.30 -11.43
C SER A 275 -9.69 -10.45 -12.66
N GLU A 276 -9.59 -9.15 -12.49
CA GLU A 276 -9.16 -8.25 -13.58
C GLU A 276 -7.75 -8.61 -14.09
N TYR A 277 -6.92 -9.26 -13.27
CA TYR A 277 -5.62 -9.75 -13.68
C TYR A 277 -5.70 -10.89 -14.72
N ASP A 278 -6.79 -11.66 -14.73
CA ASP A 278 -6.96 -12.81 -15.61
C ASP A 278 -7.31 -12.40 -17.06
N PHE A 279 -7.78 -11.16 -17.28
CA PHE A 279 -8.22 -10.69 -18.59
C PHE A 279 -7.69 -9.32 -19.03
N LEU A 280 -6.98 -8.60 -18.15
CA LEU A 280 -6.23 -7.40 -18.48
C LEU A 280 -4.73 -7.68 -18.56
N LYS A 281 -3.99 -6.82 -19.24
CA LYS A 281 -2.53 -6.87 -19.18
C LYS A 281 -2.07 -6.55 -17.74
N PRO A 282 -0.97 -7.15 -17.24
CA PRO A 282 -0.50 -6.95 -15.86
C PRO A 282 -0.36 -5.47 -15.46
N GLU A 283 0.12 -4.63 -16.37
CA GLU A 283 0.28 -3.19 -16.14
C GLU A 283 -1.07 -2.49 -15.96
N GLN A 284 -2.10 -2.96 -16.65
CA GLN A 284 -3.46 -2.42 -16.60
C GLN A 284 -4.21 -2.92 -15.36
N ALA A 285 -4.02 -4.19 -14.99
CA ALA A 285 -4.70 -4.80 -13.84
C ALA A 285 -4.19 -4.26 -12.50
N ARG A 286 -2.98 -3.73 -12.45
CA ARG A 286 -2.34 -3.27 -11.20
C ARG A 286 -3.17 -2.22 -10.48
N PHE A 287 -3.59 -1.16 -11.17
CA PHE A 287 -4.34 -0.05 -10.56
C PHE A 287 -5.68 -0.48 -9.93
N PRO A 288 -6.61 -1.17 -10.66
CA PRO A 288 -7.87 -1.60 -10.08
C PRO A 288 -7.69 -2.57 -8.90
N ILE A 289 -6.66 -3.43 -8.94
CA ILE A 289 -6.34 -4.35 -7.85
C ILE A 289 -5.84 -3.59 -6.62
N GLU A 290 -4.87 -2.66 -6.76
CA GLU A 290 -4.37 -1.84 -5.66
C GLU A 290 -5.51 -1.02 -5.03
N ALA A 291 -6.41 -0.47 -5.85
CA ALA A 291 -7.59 0.25 -5.38
C ALA A 291 -8.56 -0.64 -4.60
N ALA A 292 -8.82 -1.87 -5.06
CA ALA A 292 -9.65 -2.84 -4.34
C ALA A 292 -9.02 -3.23 -3.00
N LEU A 293 -7.72 -3.52 -2.99
CA LEU A 293 -7.00 -3.86 -1.77
C LEU A 293 -7.01 -2.73 -0.75
N LYS A 294 -6.93 -1.47 -1.20
CA LYS A 294 -7.05 -0.31 -0.34
C LYS A 294 -8.41 -0.25 0.35
N VAL A 295 -9.51 -0.50 -0.37
CA VAL A 295 -10.86 -0.59 0.21
C VAL A 295 -10.93 -1.69 1.27
N PHE A 296 -10.35 -2.85 1.02
CA PHE A 296 -10.33 -3.96 1.98
C PHE A 296 -9.49 -3.65 3.22
N GLU A 297 -8.38 -2.92 3.06
CA GLU A 297 -7.46 -2.57 4.15
C GLU A 297 -8.01 -1.45 5.04
N GLU A 298 -8.57 -0.41 4.42
CA GLU A 298 -9.07 0.78 5.12
C GLU A 298 -10.52 0.63 5.58
N LYS A 299 -11.25 -0.36 5.05
CA LYS A 299 -12.69 -0.61 5.31
C LYS A 299 -13.56 0.63 5.01
N GLN A 300 -13.15 1.44 4.04
CA GLN A 300 -13.79 2.70 3.66
C GLN A 300 -14.02 2.77 2.15
N GLU A 301 -14.96 3.63 1.77
CA GLU A 301 -15.20 3.97 0.37
C GLU A 301 -13.96 4.62 -0.25
N LEU A 302 -13.65 4.26 -1.47
CA LEU A 302 -12.59 4.86 -2.26
C LEU A 302 -13.17 5.48 -3.53
N LEU A 303 -13.02 6.78 -3.66
CA LEU A 303 -13.41 7.55 -4.83
C LEU A 303 -12.18 7.90 -5.67
N HIS A 304 -12.22 7.58 -6.96
CA HIS A 304 -11.31 8.09 -7.95
C HIS A 304 -12.10 9.05 -8.87
N PRO A 305 -11.86 10.34 -8.80
CA PRO A 305 -12.68 11.34 -9.48
C PRO A 305 -12.57 11.32 -11.00
N ALA A 306 -11.43 10.88 -11.54
CA ALA A 306 -11.22 10.73 -12.98
C ALA A 306 -10.09 9.72 -13.26
N VAL A 307 -10.42 8.59 -13.86
CA VAL A 307 -9.45 7.55 -14.29
C VAL A 307 -9.69 7.22 -15.75
N PRO A 308 -8.64 7.12 -16.56
CA PRO A 308 -8.80 6.66 -17.94
C PRO A 308 -9.16 5.18 -17.96
N HIS A 309 -9.97 4.80 -18.93
CA HIS A 309 -10.26 3.40 -19.20
C HIS A 309 -9.03 2.70 -19.76
N LEU A 310 -8.61 1.61 -19.13
CA LEU A 310 -7.33 0.98 -19.45
C LEU A 310 -7.26 0.39 -20.86
N PRO A 311 -8.32 -0.26 -21.40
CA PRO A 311 -8.35 -0.67 -22.79
C PRO A 311 -8.43 0.49 -23.80
N ASN A 312 -9.09 1.61 -23.42
CA ASN A 312 -9.24 2.80 -24.27
C ASN A 312 -9.01 4.09 -23.47
N PRO A 313 -7.80 4.66 -23.45
CA PRO A 313 -7.46 5.84 -22.64
C PRO A 313 -8.20 7.13 -23.00
N GLN A 314 -8.96 7.15 -24.08
CA GLN A 314 -9.81 8.30 -24.45
C GLN A 314 -11.11 8.35 -23.63
N ILE A 315 -11.52 7.21 -23.05
CA ILE A 315 -12.68 7.12 -22.18
C ILE A 315 -12.23 7.33 -20.73
N TRP A 316 -12.98 8.13 -20.00
CA TRP A 316 -12.68 8.48 -18.61
C TRP A 316 -13.83 8.13 -17.69
N TYR A 317 -13.51 7.55 -16.54
CA TYR A 317 -14.50 7.18 -15.54
C TYR A 317 -14.25 7.86 -14.21
N ARG A 318 -15.34 8.25 -13.56
CA ARG A 318 -15.39 8.50 -12.11
C ARG A 318 -15.72 7.15 -11.46
N VAL A 319 -14.81 6.64 -10.63
CA VAL A 319 -14.95 5.29 -10.06
C VAL A 319 -15.12 5.36 -8.56
N ILE A 320 -16.20 4.78 -8.07
CA ILE A 320 -16.49 4.61 -6.64
C ILE A 320 -16.38 3.12 -6.32
N ARG A 321 -15.65 2.79 -5.24
CA ARG A 321 -15.57 1.45 -4.69
C ARG A 321 -16.01 1.47 -3.25
N ARG A 322 -17.05 0.71 -2.93
CA ARG A 322 -17.62 0.63 -1.58
C ARG A 322 -17.39 -0.75 -0.98
N PRO A 323 -16.95 -0.87 0.29
CA PRO A 323 -16.83 -2.14 0.95
C PRO A 323 -18.21 -2.77 1.18
N ILE A 324 -18.31 -4.08 0.97
CA ILE A 324 -19.45 -4.92 1.38
C ILE A 324 -18.99 -5.63 2.64
N PHE A 325 -19.74 -5.41 3.73
CA PHE A 325 -19.46 -6.02 5.02
C PHE A 325 -20.24 -7.31 5.21
N ASP A 326 -19.76 -8.18 6.10
CA ASP A 326 -20.53 -9.27 6.65
C ASP A 326 -21.72 -8.76 7.49
N ASP A 327 -22.58 -9.68 7.94
CA ASP A 327 -23.79 -9.34 8.70
C ASP A 327 -23.47 -8.60 10.00
N ASP A 328 -22.34 -8.91 10.64
CA ASP A 328 -21.88 -8.29 11.88
C ASP A 328 -21.10 -6.98 11.63
N ARG A 329 -20.90 -6.60 10.39
CA ARG A 329 -20.11 -5.43 9.94
C ARG A 329 -18.69 -5.39 10.49
N GLN A 330 -18.12 -6.53 10.81
CA GLN A 330 -16.75 -6.64 11.33
C GLN A 330 -15.73 -6.76 10.21
N GLU A 331 -16.05 -7.57 9.19
CA GLU A 331 -15.13 -7.84 8.09
C GLU A 331 -15.69 -7.44 6.74
N VAL A 332 -14.80 -6.96 5.86
CA VAL A 332 -15.15 -6.69 4.46
C VAL A 332 -15.06 -7.99 3.69
N ILE A 333 -16.18 -8.46 3.16
CA ILE A 333 -16.31 -9.71 2.41
C ILE A 333 -16.19 -9.50 0.89
N GLY A 334 -16.38 -8.28 0.42
CA GLY A 334 -16.28 -7.91 -0.99
C GLY A 334 -16.34 -6.40 -1.19
N LEU A 335 -16.44 -5.98 -2.42
CA LEU A 335 -16.67 -4.57 -2.78
C LEU A 335 -17.69 -4.46 -3.92
N LEU A 336 -18.45 -3.37 -3.91
CA LEU A 336 -19.24 -2.87 -5.02
C LEU A 336 -18.45 -1.76 -5.73
N GLY A 337 -18.21 -1.89 -7.02
CA GLY A 337 -17.65 -0.88 -7.87
C GLY A 337 -18.69 -0.29 -8.82
N ILE A 338 -18.66 1.03 -8.99
CA ILE A 338 -19.47 1.77 -9.97
C ILE A 338 -18.54 2.73 -10.69
N ALA A 339 -18.62 2.74 -12.04
CA ALA A 339 -17.81 3.61 -12.87
C ALA A 339 -18.70 4.40 -13.83
N GLN A 340 -18.82 5.69 -13.59
CA GLN A 340 -19.59 6.63 -14.39
C GLN A 340 -18.71 7.19 -15.52
N ASP A 341 -19.18 7.15 -16.76
CA ASP A 341 -18.49 7.79 -17.89
C ASP A 341 -18.54 9.33 -17.75
N ILE A 342 -17.35 9.92 -17.67
CA ILE A 342 -17.16 11.37 -17.57
C ILE A 342 -16.33 11.92 -18.75
N SER A 343 -16.21 11.17 -19.84
CA SER A 343 -15.34 11.54 -20.97
C SER A 343 -15.66 12.92 -21.53
N SER A 344 -16.94 13.25 -21.70
CA SER A 344 -17.37 14.57 -22.16
C SER A 344 -16.94 15.70 -21.23
N LYS A 345 -17.07 15.48 -19.90
CA LYS A 345 -16.64 16.45 -18.90
C LYS A 345 -15.11 16.63 -18.90
N VAL A 346 -14.37 15.52 -19.05
CA VAL A 346 -12.90 15.55 -19.15
C VAL A 346 -12.45 16.29 -20.41
N MET A 347 -13.13 16.10 -21.55
CA MET A 347 -12.84 16.85 -22.79
C MET A 347 -13.08 18.36 -22.60
N GLN A 348 -14.20 18.75 -22.00
CA GLN A 348 -14.49 20.16 -21.69
C GLN A 348 -13.42 20.76 -20.75
N GLU A 349 -13.02 20.02 -19.71
CA GLU A 349 -11.99 20.48 -18.80
C GLU A 349 -10.62 20.58 -19.47
N ASN A 350 -10.27 19.66 -20.36
CA ASN A 350 -9.04 19.75 -21.15
C ASN A 350 -9.02 21.00 -22.03
N ALA A 351 -10.12 21.26 -22.75
CA ALA A 351 -10.24 22.46 -23.55
C ALA A 351 -10.11 23.75 -22.72
N PHE A 352 -10.70 23.75 -21.53
CA PHE A 352 -10.54 24.87 -20.59
C PHE A 352 -9.09 25.00 -20.10
N MET A 353 -8.44 23.90 -19.72
CA MET A 353 -7.03 23.94 -19.31
C MET A 353 -6.12 24.43 -20.42
N ASP A 354 -6.38 24.08 -21.69
CA ASP A 354 -5.62 24.54 -22.85
C ASP A 354 -5.79 26.06 -23.06
N GLN A 355 -7.00 26.60 -22.82
CA GLN A 355 -7.24 28.05 -22.85
C GLN A 355 -6.50 28.80 -21.74
N LEU A 356 -6.30 28.19 -20.56
CA LEU A 356 -5.55 28.78 -19.46
C LEU A 356 -4.06 28.85 -19.71
N ARG A 357 -3.53 28.01 -20.60
CA ARG A 357 -2.11 28.00 -20.98
C ARG A 357 -1.82 29.15 -21.91
N THR A 358 -0.95 30.05 -21.48
CA THR A 358 -0.59 31.24 -22.27
C THR A 358 0.74 31.10 -22.99
N ARG A 359 1.57 30.15 -22.59
CA ARG A 359 2.88 29.85 -23.19
C ARG A 359 3.15 28.36 -23.23
N GLU A 360 4.01 27.97 -24.16
CA GLU A 360 4.58 26.64 -24.18
C GLU A 360 5.39 26.41 -22.88
N GLY A 361 5.17 25.25 -22.24
CA GLY A 361 5.79 24.94 -20.95
C GLY A 361 4.94 25.28 -19.71
N ASP A 362 3.82 26.01 -19.85
CA ASP A 362 2.88 26.18 -18.75
C ASP A 362 2.21 24.85 -18.40
N VAL A 363 2.18 24.51 -17.12
CA VAL A 363 1.50 23.33 -16.59
C VAL A 363 0.25 23.76 -15.86
N VAL A 364 -0.88 23.14 -16.16
CA VAL A 364 -2.14 23.36 -15.43
C VAL A 364 -2.39 22.19 -14.50
N VAL A 365 -2.55 22.49 -13.21
CA VAL A 365 -2.91 21.54 -12.16
C VAL A 365 -4.32 21.86 -11.69
N VAL A 366 -5.18 20.86 -11.60
CA VAL A 366 -6.55 20.97 -11.08
C VAL A 366 -6.58 20.38 -9.68
N THR A 367 -7.10 21.13 -8.72
CA THR A 367 -7.27 20.66 -7.34
C THR A 367 -8.72 20.73 -6.88
N ASP A 368 -9.06 19.98 -5.83
CA ASP A 368 -10.30 20.16 -5.09
C ASP A 368 -10.24 21.43 -4.19
N ASP A 369 -11.29 21.66 -3.42
CA ASP A 369 -11.39 22.76 -2.44
C ASP A 369 -10.45 22.59 -1.24
N GLN A 370 -9.88 21.40 -1.03
CA GLN A 370 -8.87 21.12 -0.01
C GLN A 370 -7.43 21.25 -0.58
N GLY A 371 -7.29 21.60 -1.85
CA GLY A 371 -5.99 21.69 -2.53
C GLY A 371 -5.37 20.34 -2.87
N ARG A 372 -6.15 19.25 -2.89
CA ARG A 372 -5.66 17.95 -3.34
C ARG A 372 -5.65 17.89 -4.86
N ILE A 373 -4.57 17.41 -5.43
CA ILE A 373 -4.39 17.37 -6.87
C ILE A 373 -5.34 16.32 -7.47
N LEU A 374 -6.26 16.75 -8.31
CA LEU A 374 -7.21 15.92 -9.03
C LEU A 374 -6.72 15.54 -10.43
N ARG A 375 -6.09 16.49 -11.12
CA ARG A 375 -5.59 16.31 -12.49
C ARG A 375 -4.48 17.31 -12.81
N ARG A 376 -3.74 17.02 -13.87
CA ARG A 376 -2.75 17.91 -14.47
C ARG A 376 -2.80 17.81 -15.99
N SER A 377 -2.41 18.87 -16.70
CA SER A 377 -2.35 18.86 -18.17
C SER A 377 -1.32 17.81 -18.64
N ALA A 378 -1.71 17.02 -19.65
CA ALA A 378 -0.89 15.91 -20.15
C ALA A 378 0.30 16.35 -21.01
N GLN A 379 0.26 17.55 -21.57
CA GLN A 379 1.30 18.03 -22.48
C GLN A 379 2.40 18.78 -21.72
N THR A 380 3.62 18.40 -22.01
CA THR A 380 4.87 19.04 -21.56
C THR A 380 5.02 19.22 -20.06
N LEU A 381 5.19 18.10 -19.39
CA LEU A 381 5.92 18.14 -18.13
C LEU A 381 7.35 18.54 -18.43
N ASN A 382 7.79 19.69 -17.92
CA ASN A 382 9.21 19.89 -17.80
C ASN A 382 9.75 18.72 -16.95
N PRO A 383 10.53 17.78 -17.56
CA PRO A 383 10.98 16.59 -16.85
C PRO A 383 11.76 16.91 -15.57
N SER A 384 12.28 18.12 -15.46
CA SER A 384 13.03 18.59 -14.29
C SER A 384 12.14 18.89 -13.09
N ILE A 385 10.86 19.28 -13.28
CA ILE A 385 9.95 19.59 -12.17
C ILE A 385 9.14 18.36 -11.74
N TYR A 386 8.61 17.60 -12.71
CA TYR A 386 7.65 16.55 -12.42
C TYR A 386 8.11 15.16 -12.85
N GLY A 387 9.29 15.02 -13.49
CA GLY A 387 9.83 13.79 -14.08
C GLY A 387 9.17 13.36 -15.36
N ARG A 388 9.77 12.38 -16.02
CA ARG A 388 9.10 11.69 -17.14
C ARG A 388 7.97 10.85 -16.56
N PRO A 389 6.70 11.08 -16.92
CA PRO A 389 5.66 10.15 -16.51
C PRO A 389 5.98 8.80 -17.16
N GLN A 390 6.21 7.79 -16.35
CA GLN A 390 5.94 6.44 -16.82
C GLN A 390 4.45 6.42 -17.16
N ALA A 391 4.06 5.76 -18.25
CA ALA A 391 2.70 5.84 -18.80
C ALA A 391 1.59 5.57 -17.75
N PHE A 392 1.95 4.99 -16.62
CA PHE A 392 1.08 4.66 -15.50
C PHE A 392 1.03 5.73 -14.38
N ASP A 393 2.15 6.45 -14.15
CA ASP A 393 2.22 7.49 -13.10
C ASP A 393 1.44 8.76 -13.49
N ALA A 394 1.13 8.93 -14.78
CA ALA A 394 0.28 10.02 -15.26
C ALA A 394 -1.17 9.90 -14.76
N TYR A 395 -1.60 8.70 -14.37
CA TYR A 395 -2.98 8.38 -13.99
C TYR A 395 -3.16 8.07 -12.51
N THR A 396 -2.11 7.74 -11.78
CA THR A 396 -2.12 7.74 -10.33
C THR A 396 -2.14 9.19 -9.87
N LEU A 397 -3.32 9.75 -9.85
CA LEU A 397 -3.60 10.98 -9.14
C LEU A 397 -3.31 10.71 -7.68
N ASP A 398 -2.10 11.09 -7.35
CA ASP A 398 -1.66 11.19 -6.00
C ASP A 398 -2.53 12.30 -5.41
N MET A 399 -3.62 11.98 -4.75
CA MET A 399 -4.51 12.92 -4.05
C MET A 399 -3.73 13.72 -3.00
N ARG A 400 -2.44 13.97 -3.25
CA ARG A 400 -1.55 14.75 -2.40
C ARG A 400 -2.00 16.19 -2.38
N PRO A 401 -1.98 16.81 -1.21
CA PRO A 401 -2.11 18.25 -1.11
C PRO A 401 -1.02 18.94 -1.92
N VAL A 402 -1.39 19.93 -2.74
CA VAL A 402 -0.41 20.74 -3.48
C VAL A 402 0.62 21.39 -2.55
N LEU A 403 0.22 21.63 -1.30
CA LEU A 403 1.07 22.20 -0.25
C LEU A 403 2.28 21.33 0.11
N ASP A 404 2.20 20.00 -0.05
CA ASP A 404 3.31 19.09 0.25
C ASP A 404 4.47 19.22 -0.76
N LEU A 405 4.22 19.87 -1.89
CA LEU A 405 5.22 20.14 -2.93
C LEU A 405 5.96 21.45 -2.70
N LEU A 406 5.50 22.31 -1.80
CA LEU A 406 5.99 23.67 -1.62
C LEU A 406 7.13 23.75 -0.59
N HIS A 407 7.94 24.79 -0.73
CA HIS A 407 8.90 25.16 0.31
C HIS A 407 8.15 25.67 1.55
N THR A 408 8.66 25.35 2.74
CA THR A 408 8.00 25.67 4.02
C THR A 408 7.74 27.15 4.21
N ASP A 409 8.68 28.02 3.79
CA ASP A 409 8.54 29.48 3.92
C ASP A 409 7.43 30.07 3.05
N ASP A 410 7.06 29.37 1.95
CA ASP A 410 6.07 29.84 0.99
C ASP A 410 4.66 29.41 1.36
N LEU A 411 4.50 28.44 2.30
CA LEU A 411 3.22 27.91 2.73
C LEU A 411 2.21 28.95 3.21
N PRO A 412 2.59 29.96 4.04
CA PRO A 412 1.61 30.95 4.51
C PRO A 412 1.01 31.77 3.36
N ALA A 413 1.85 32.23 2.43
CA ALA A 413 1.41 33.03 1.28
C ALA A 413 0.52 32.21 0.34
N VAL A 414 0.87 30.95 0.06
CA VAL A 414 0.07 30.08 -0.80
C VAL A 414 -1.26 29.72 -0.14
N ARG A 415 -1.30 29.43 1.16
CA ARG A 415 -2.56 29.18 1.89
C ARG A 415 -3.49 30.39 1.83
N GLN A 416 -2.96 31.59 2.01
CA GLN A 416 -3.72 32.83 1.88
C GLN A 416 -4.27 33.00 0.47
N ALA A 417 -3.45 32.79 -0.57
CA ALA A 417 -3.88 32.85 -1.96
C ALA A 417 -4.99 31.84 -2.26
N MET A 418 -4.83 30.58 -1.83
CA MET A 418 -5.87 29.54 -1.97
C MET A 418 -7.18 29.94 -1.29
N HIS A 419 -7.11 30.50 -0.08
CA HIS A 419 -8.29 30.97 0.63
C HIS A 419 -9.03 32.07 -0.15
N LEU A 420 -8.29 33.07 -0.68
CA LEU A 420 -8.88 34.15 -1.48
C LEU A 420 -9.53 33.62 -2.76
N VAL A 421 -8.89 32.65 -3.43
CA VAL A 421 -9.44 32.03 -4.64
C VAL A 421 -10.71 31.25 -4.35
N LEU A 422 -10.70 30.42 -3.31
CA LEU A 422 -11.82 29.52 -3.00
C LEU A 422 -13.02 30.25 -2.37
N ARG A 423 -12.77 31.26 -1.53
CA ARG A 423 -13.82 31.98 -0.79
C ARG A 423 -14.33 33.21 -1.52
N GLU A 424 -13.41 34.01 -2.05
CA GLU A 424 -13.73 35.28 -2.70
C GLU A 424 -13.84 35.16 -4.22
N ARG A 425 -13.53 34.00 -4.80
CA ARG A 425 -13.49 33.73 -6.24
C ARG A 425 -12.59 34.70 -7.00
N ARG A 426 -11.57 35.21 -6.31
CA ARG A 426 -10.65 36.20 -6.84
C ARG A 426 -9.34 35.52 -7.27
N GLU A 427 -9.02 35.64 -8.55
CA GLU A 427 -7.78 35.15 -9.12
C GLU A 427 -6.55 35.70 -8.36
N GLN A 428 -5.56 34.83 -8.11
CA GLN A 428 -4.34 35.17 -7.41
C GLN A 428 -3.10 34.82 -8.24
N HIS A 429 -2.06 35.65 -8.11
CA HIS A 429 -0.78 35.41 -8.73
C HIS A 429 0.30 35.50 -7.65
N LEU A 430 1.20 34.53 -7.59
CA LEU A 430 2.30 34.53 -6.63
C LEU A 430 3.50 33.74 -7.16
N GLU A 431 4.69 34.11 -6.69
CA GLU A 431 5.89 33.33 -6.88
C GLU A 431 6.06 32.40 -5.67
N CYS A 432 6.41 31.14 -5.93
CA CYS A 432 6.69 30.18 -4.87
C CYS A 432 7.71 29.13 -5.35
N ARG A 433 8.26 28.39 -4.41
CA ARG A 433 9.25 27.33 -4.67
C ARG A 433 8.59 25.97 -4.58
N ILE A 434 8.71 25.18 -5.65
CA ILE A 434 8.18 23.83 -5.76
C ILE A 434 9.33 22.83 -5.75
N ARG A 435 9.18 21.77 -4.97
CA ARG A 435 10.14 20.68 -4.89
C ARG A 435 10.09 19.85 -6.18
N ASN A 436 11.23 19.72 -6.86
CA ASN A 436 11.35 18.89 -8.04
C ASN A 436 11.70 17.43 -7.68
N GLN A 437 11.76 16.55 -8.68
CA GLN A 437 12.07 15.11 -8.46
C GLN A 437 13.47 14.85 -7.91
N SER A 438 14.42 15.73 -8.20
CA SER A 438 15.78 15.62 -7.66
C SER A 438 15.86 16.04 -6.19
N GLY A 439 14.73 16.47 -5.59
CA GLY A 439 14.68 16.97 -4.22
C GLY A 439 15.03 18.45 -4.08
N ASN A 440 15.45 19.11 -5.17
CA ASN A 440 15.76 20.53 -5.23
C ASN A 440 14.49 21.36 -5.42
N TYR A 441 14.58 22.67 -5.21
CA TYR A 441 13.47 23.59 -5.42
C TYR A 441 13.63 24.35 -6.74
N SER A 442 12.55 24.41 -7.52
CA SER A 442 12.40 25.30 -8.68
C SER A 442 11.51 26.47 -8.28
N THR A 443 11.82 27.68 -8.72
CA THR A 443 10.96 28.85 -8.52
C THR A 443 9.95 28.93 -9.65
N VAL A 444 8.68 29.04 -9.27
CA VAL A 444 7.57 29.08 -10.23
C VAL A 444 6.71 30.30 -10.02
N LEU A 445 6.13 30.80 -11.11
CA LEU A 445 5.02 31.72 -11.08
C LEU A 445 3.73 30.90 -11.13
N ALA A 446 2.93 30.99 -10.08
CA ALA A 446 1.64 30.31 -9.95
C ALA A 446 0.50 31.32 -10.12
N ARG A 447 -0.46 30.97 -10.99
CA ARG A 447 -1.72 31.68 -11.19
C ARG A 447 -2.84 30.78 -10.76
N LEU A 448 -3.58 31.15 -9.73
CA LEU A 448 -4.66 30.38 -9.12
C LEU A 448 -6.01 30.94 -9.56
N ILE A 449 -6.87 30.08 -10.11
CA ILE A 449 -8.16 30.45 -10.71
C ILE A 449 -9.23 29.53 -10.15
N PHE A 450 -10.36 30.11 -9.74
CA PHE A 450 -11.55 29.34 -9.33
C PHE A 450 -12.43 29.01 -10.55
N HIS A 451 -12.95 27.77 -10.58
CA HIS A 451 -13.96 27.38 -11.56
C HIS A 451 -14.81 26.23 -11.00
N ASP A 452 -16.14 26.34 -11.03
CA ASP A 452 -17.07 25.36 -10.43
C ASP A 452 -17.92 24.60 -11.46
N ALA A 453 -17.75 24.88 -12.74
CA ALA A 453 -18.80 24.58 -13.69
C ALA A 453 -18.84 23.14 -14.24
N ILE A 454 -17.71 22.45 -14.33
CA ILE A 454 -17.68 21.22 -15.16
C ILE A 454 -18.23 20.01 -14.43
N TYR A 455 -17.99 19.92 -13.11
CA TYR A 455 -18.39 18.76 -12.29
C TYR A 455 -19.40 19.09 -11.21
N GLY A 456 -19.79 20.38 -11.07
CA GLY A 456 -20.68 20.85 -10.00
C GLY A 456 -20.01 20.89 -8.62
N GLU A 457 -18.71 20.70 -8.56
CA GLU A 457 -17.89 20.77 -7.35
C GLU A 457 -16.85 21.90 -7.51
N PRO A 458 -16.54 22.66 -6.43
CA PRO A 458 -15.54 23.72 -6.48
C PRO A 458 -14.17 23.17 -6.87
N ARG A 459 -13.54 23.79 -7.86
CA ARG A 459 -12.18 23.41 -8.30
C ARG A 459 -11.29 24.63 -8.42
N MET A 460 -10.04 24.44 -8.09
CA MET A 460 -9.01 25.45 -8.32
C MET A 460 -8.07 24.97 -9.42
N TYR A 461 -7.86 25.84 -10.41
CA TYR A 461 -6.93 25.63 -11.51
C TYR A 461 -5.68 26.43 -11.22
N VAL A 462 -4.55 25.77 -11.14
CA VAL A 462 -3.25 26.39 -10.88
C VAL A 462 -2.42 26.30 -12.13
N VAL A 463 -2.21 27.42 -12.80
CA VAL A 463 -1.27 27.52 -13.93
C VAL A 463 0.12 27.78 -13.37
N VAL A 464 1.03 26.85 -13.61
CA VAL A 464 2.39 26.88 -13.06
C VAL A 464 3.38 27.07 -14.19
N ARG A 465 4.24 28.09 -14.05
CA ARG A 465 5.34 28.38 -14.97
C ARG A 465 6.67 28.33 -14.21
N ASP A 466 7.60 27.54 -14.69
CA ASP A 466 8.97 27.57 -14.18
C ASP A 466 9.67 28.88 -14.61
N ILE A 467 10.10 29.65 -13.64
CA ILE A 467 10.84 30.89 -13.84
C ILE A 467 12.24 30.83 -13.23
N THR A 468 12.72 29.64 -12.85
CA THR A 468 14.02 29.44 -12.20
C THR A 468 15.16 30.01 -13.02
N GLU A 469 15.19 29.74 -14.32
CA GLU A 469 16.19 30.26 -15.24
C GLU A 469 16.09 31.78 -15.39
N GLN A 470 14.87 32.32 -15.50
CA GLN A 470 14.60 33.74 -15.62
C GLN A 470 15.04 34.51 -14.37
N ILE A 471 14.81 33.94 -13.18
CA ILE A 471 15.33 34.54 -11.92
C ILE A 471 16.84 34.47 -11.88
N GLY A 472 17.45 33.36 -12.34
CA GLY A 472 18.87 33.24 -12.50
C GLY A 472 19.44 34.34 -13.39
N LEU A 473 18.77 34.66 -14.49
CA LEU A 473 19.15 35.74 -15.42
C LEU A 473 19.02 37.14 -14.80
N ARG A 474 18.12 37.32 -13.84
CA ARG A 474 17.95 38.59 -13.10
C ARG A 474 18.94 38.77 -11.95
N LYS A 475 19.73 37.76 -11.63
CA LYS A 475 20.76 37.88 -10.59
C LYS A 475 21.81 38.92 -10.97
N ALA A 476 22.30 39.66 -9.97
CA ALA A 476 23.24 40.75 -10.16
C ALA A 476 24.47 40.40 -11.03
N PRO A 477 25.11 39.22 -10.89
CA PRO A 477 26.22 38.86 -11.77
C PRO A 477 25.84 38.85 -13.25
N MET A 478 24.67 38.30 -13.59
CA MET A 478 24.20 38.21 -14.98
C MET A 478 23.78 39.57 -15.55
N VAL A 479 23.13 40.39 -14.72
CA VAL A 479 22.80 41.78 -15.10
C VAL A 479 24.07 42.59 -15.35
N ILE A 480 25.10 42.46 -14.49
CA ILE A 480 26.37 43.12 -14.66
C ILE A 480 27.06 42.70 -15.97
N GLU A 481 27.03 41.40 -16.32
CA GLU A 481 27.59 40.96 -17.61
C GLU A 481 26.83 41.56 -18.81
N ARG A 482 25.51 41.69 -18.73
CA ARG A 482 24.72 42.35 -19.78
C ARG A 482 24.95 43.87 -19.84
N LEU A 483 25.16 44.51 -18.70
CA LEU A 483 25.59 45.91 -18.68
C LEU A 483 26.93 46.08 -19.40
N LYS A 484 27.90 45.19 -19.21
CA LYS A 484 29.17 45.19 -19.95
C LYS A 484 28.95 45.00 -21.45
N LEU A 485 28.14 44.02 -21.83
CA LEU A 485 27.81 43.78 -23.24
C LEU A 485 27.15 45.02 -23.89
N ALA A 486 26.16 45.61 -23.21
CA ALA A 486 25.46 46.79 -23.68
C ALA A 486 26.39 47.99 -23.84
N SER A 487 27.28 48.21 -22.88
CA SER A 487 28.22 49.32 -22.86
C SER A 487 29.51 49.11 -23.67
N GLY A 488 29.69 47.89 -24.24
CA GLY A 488 30.90 47.52 -24.97
C GLY A 488 32.15 47.38 -24.07
N THR A 489 31.95 47.27 -22.75
CA THR A 489 33.05 47.12 -21.78
C THR A 489 33.34 45.64 -21.51
N ARG A 490 34.58 45.30 -21.15
CA ARG A 490 35.03 43.92 -20.92
C ARG A 490 35.32 43.60 -19.45
N THR A 491 35.66 44.62 -18.67
CA THR A 491 36.09 44.47 -17.28
C THR A 491 35.18 45.23 -16.33
N ASP A 492 35.13 44.84 -15.05
CA ASP A 492 34.38 45.55 -14.01
C ASP A 492 34.91 46.98 -13.81
N ARG A 493 36.23 47.20 -14.06
CA ARG A 493 36.86 48.53 -13.99
C ARG A 493 36.41 49.45 -15.14
N GLU A 494 36.31 48.92 -16.35
CA GLU A 494 35.79 49.67 -17.50
C GLU A 494 34.29 49.97 -17.34
N LEU A 495 33.51 49.02 -16.87
CA LEU A 495 32.09 49.24 -16.57
C LEU A 495 31.92 50.31 -15.47
N ALA A 496 32.73 50.25 -14.43
CA ALA A 496 32.72 51.27 -13.37
C ALA A 496 33.02 52.67 -13.91
N SER A 497 34.00 52.80 -14.82
CA SER A 497 34.29 54.05 -15.51
C SER A 497 33.13 54.53 -16.37
N PHE A 498 32.50 53.60 -17.13
CA PHE A 498 31.33 53.93 -17.96
C PHE A 498 30.16 54.45 -17.12
N LEU A 499 29.87 53.81 -15.97
CA LEU A 499 28.81 54.18 -15.03
C LEU A 499 29.18 55.32 -14.08
N SER A 500 30.39 55.84 -14.14
CA SER A 500 30.93 56.89 -13.23
C SER A 500 30.85 56.46 -11.75
N VAL A 501 31.13 55.18 -11.46
CA VAL A 501 31.17 54.61 -10.11
C VAL A 501 32.53 54.00 -9.79
N SER A 502 32.75 53.59 -8.54
CA SER A 502 33.99 52.88 -8.18
C SER A 502 33.95 51.42 -8.58
N ALA A 503 35.09 50.80 -8.88
CA ALA A 503 35.17 49.36 -9.12
C ALA A 503 34.68 48.53 -7.91
N ALA A 504 34.84 49.08 -6.69
CA ALA A 504 34.31 48.49 -5.47
C ALA A 504 32.78 48.47 -5.45
N ALA A 505 32.10 49.46 -6.06
CA ALA A 505 30.65 49.49 -6.18
C ALA A 505 30.13 48.32 -7.04
N ILE A 506 30.81 48.01 -8.17
CA ILE A 506 30.46 46.85 -9.01
C ILE A 506 30.64 45.54 -8.23
N SER A 507 31.76 45.37 -7.53
CA SER A 507 32.04 44.20 -6.70
C SER A 507 31.00 44.03 -5.58
N ASN A 508 30.60 45.12 -4.92
CA ASN A 508 29.58 45.11 -3.87
C ASN A 508 28.19 44.77 -4.43
N ALA A 509 27.83 45.31 -5.59
CA ALA A 509 26.56 44.97 -6.25
C ALA A 509 26.51 43.48 -6.57
N ARG A 510 27.61 42.89 -7.04
CA ARG A 510 27.73 41.44 -7.30
C ARG A 510 27.61 40.62 -6.01
N LYS A 511 28.32 41.03 -4.94
CA LYS A 511 28.32 40.36 -3.64
C LYS A 511 26.95 40.42 -2.93
N ASN A 512 26.30 41.58 -3.01
CA ASN A 512 25.01 41.83 -2.36
C ASN A 512 23.81 41.40 -3.25
N GLU A 513 24.07 40.78 -4.41
CA GLU A 513 23.09 40.39 -5.39
C GLU A 513 22.08 41.50 -5.77
N ARG A 514 22.52 42.73 -5.77
CA ARG A 514 21.68 43.91 -6.06
C ARG A 514 22.37 44.88 -6.98
N VAL A 515 21.85 45.06 -8.19
CA VAL A 515 22.27 46.09 -9.13
C VAL A 515 21.40 47.34 -8.94
N PRO A 516 22.00 48.54 -8.73
CA PRO A 516 21.25 49.78 -8.66
C PRO A 516 20.45 50.02 -9.97
N PRO A 517 19.14 50.38 -9.89
CA PRO A 517 18.32 50.63 -11.07
C PRO A 517 18.91 51.71 -11.99
N ASP A 518 19.53 52.72 -11.41
CA ASP A 518 20.16 53.82 -12.17
C ASP A 518 21.21 53.33 -13.16
N TRP A 519 21.97 52.27 -12.83
CA TRP A 519 22.96 51.71 -13.73
C TRP A 519 22.31 51.08 -14.98
N ILE A 520 21.16 50.47 -14.79
CA ILE A 520 20.38 49.81 -15.85
C ILE A 520 19.78 50.89 -16.78
N ILE A 521 19.13 51.88 -16.16
CA ILE A 521 18.50 52.99 -16.87
C ILE A 521 19.53 53.79 -17.63
N ASP A 522 20.64 54.21 -16.99
CA ASP A 522 21.68 54.99 -17.62
C ASP A 522 22.32 54.22 -18.80
N THR A 523 22.61 52.93 -18.61
CA THR A 523 23.14 52.12 -19.70
C THR A 523 22.13 52.01 -20.85
N GLY A 524 20.84 51.75 -20.57
CA GLY A 524 19.79 51.69 -21.59
C GLY A 524 19.69 53.00 -22.40
N LEU A 525 19.67 54.15 -21.71
CA LEU A 525 19.58 55.46 -22.34
C LEU A 525 20.79 55.80 -23.17
N ARG A 526 22.00 55.48 -22.69
CA ARG A 526 23.27 55.82 -23.38
C ARG A 526 23.61 54.92 -24.54
N THR A 527 23.15 53.65 -24.50
CA THR A 527 23.51 52.66 -25.51
C THR A 527 22.36 52.30 -26.45
N GLY A 528 21.13 52.73 -26.15
CA GLY A 528 19.92 52.32 -26.87
C GLY A 528 19.49 50.86 -26.59
N SER A 529 20.14 50.21 -25.63
CA SER A 529 19.80 48.83 -25.28
C SER A 529 18.51 48.77 -24.50
N SER A 530 17.68 47.74 -24.80
CA SER A 530 16.44 47.53 -24.06
C SER A 530 16.69 47.25 -22.59
N ILE A 531 15.99 47.95 -21.72
CA ILE A 531 16.04 47.75 -20.26
C ILE A 531 15.59 46.31 -19.92
N ASP A 532 14.55 45.82 -20.58
CA ASP A 532 14.07 44.43 -20.38
C ASP A 532 15.14 43.41 -20.74
N TRP A 533 15.90 43.66 -21.81
CA TRP A 533 17.02 42.78 -22.16
C TRP A 533 18.14 42.85 -21.13
N ILE A 534 18.48 44.04 -20.65
CA ILE A 534 19.54 44.18 -19.61
C ILE A 534 19.13 43.44 -18.34
N VAL A 535 17.88 43.54 -17.91
CA VAL A 535 17.38 42.94 -16.65
C VAL A 535 17.15 41.45 -16.79
N SER A 536 16.51 40.97 -17.87
CA SER A 536 15.99 39.61 -17.97
C SER A 536 16.37 38.84 -19.25
N ALA A 537 17.27 39.40 -20.08
CA ALA A 537 17.68 38.85 -21.37
C ALA A 537 16.50 38.65 -22.38
N VAL A 538 15.37 39.30 -22.15
CA VAL A 538 14.23 39.27 -23.08
C VAL A 538 14.42 40.32 -24.16
N MET A 539 14.59 39.89 -25.42
CA MET A 539 14.59 40.82 -26.55
C MET A 539 13.19 41.41 -26.72
N PRO A 540 13.05 42.72 -26.98
CA PRO A 540 11.74 43.27 -27.34
C PRO A 540 11.24 42.53 -28.58
N SER A 541 9.98 42.06 -28.52
CA SER A 541 9.29 41.59 -29.72
C SER A 541 9.37 42.73 -30.77
N THR A 542 9.98 42.47 -31.89
CA THR A 542 9.91 43.39 -33.04
C THR A 542 8.44 43.65 -33.37
N PRO A 543 8.01 44.92 -33.55
CA PRO A 543 6.63 45.27 -33.85
C PRO A 543 6.13 44.62 -35.12
#